data_5ac7b519ce9774c23606697315c4c4b9
#
_entry.id   5ac7b519ce9774c23606697315c4c4b9
#
_cell.length_a   1.000
_cell.length_b   1.000
_cell.length_c   1.000
_cell.angle_alpha   90.00
_cell.angle_beta   90.00
_cell.angle_gamma   90.00
#
_symmetry.space_group_name_H-M   'P 1'
#
loop_
_entity.id
_entity.type
_entity.pdbx_description
1 polymer ?
#
loop_
_entity_poly.entity_id
_entity_poly.type
_entity_poly.pdbx_seq_one_letter_code
_entity_poly.pdbx_strand_id
1 'polypeptide(L)'
;MGARKQPGLFDDVTALPPPSAELVALGARIPPNVRFGTSTWTYDGWAGEVYHRPYRSAQPARRLEEYVRYPLFRTVGIDSAFYEPPSEEVLAAYARALPPGFPCVSKVWDRITARRFTQDPRWGNLAGQRNPDFLNADLFKDAVLGPYARAFRDHAGAFVFEFQ
;
A
#
# COMPACT_ATOMS: atom_id res chain seq x y z
N MET A 1 27.88 24.41 36.94
CA MET A 1 28.26 23.83 35.64
C MET A 1 27.11 22.96 35.17
N GLY A 2 26.22 23.49 34.34
CA GLY A 2 25.04 22.77 33.84
C GLY A 2 25.38 22.02 32.55
N ALA A 3 25.24 20.71 32.57
CA ALA A 3 25.40 19.88 31.40
C ALA A 3 24.29 20.17 30.38
N ARG A 4 24.62 20.73 29.22
CA ARG A 4 23.71 20.82 28.08
C ARG A 4 23.44 19.40 27.57
N LYS A 5 22.19 18.93 27.75
CA LYS A 5 21.68 17.75 27.09
C LYS A 5 21.74 18.00 25.57
N GLN A 6 22.54 17.22 24.84
CA GLN A 6 22.45 17.20 23.37
C GLN A 6 21.09 16.64 22.97
N PRO A 7 20.36 17.27 22.04
CA PRO A 7 19.14 16.70 21.49
C PRO A 7 19.49 15.37 20.82
N GLY A 8 18.74 14.32 21.14
CA GLY A 8 18.92 13.02 20.50
C GLY A 8 18.65 13.13 19.01
N LEU A 9 19.44 12.40 18.21
CA LEU A 9 19.36 12.33 16.74
C LEU A 9 17.98 11.86 16.19
N PHE A 10 17.00 11.64 17.05
CA PHE A 10 15.68 11.08 16.78
C PHE A 10 14.49 11.94 17.23
N ASP A 11 14.73 13.13 17.80
CA ASP A 11 13.67 13.98 18.35
C ASP A 11 13.04 14.97 17.34
N ASP A 12 13.37 14.85 16.05
CA ASP A 12 12.76 15.66 15.01
C ASP A 12 11.50 14.98 14.45
N VAL A 13 10.46 14.89 15.29
CA VAL A 13 9.07 14.72 14.79
C VAL A 13 8.61 16.10 14.32
N THR A 14 9.23 16.58 13.26
CA THR A 14 8.73 17.75 12.56
C THR A 14 7.34 17.40 12.04
N ALA A 15 6.33 18.10 12.54
CA ALA A 15 4.96 17.95 12.05
C ALA A 15 4.98 18.14 10.53
N LEU A 16 4.29 17.27 9.82
CA LEU A 16 4.14 17.37 8.37
C LEU A 16 3.61 18.75 8.00
N PRO A 17 4.23 19.49 7.07
CA PRO A 17 3.68 20.75 6.61
C PRO A 17 2.27 20.49 6.05
N PRO A 18 1.33 21.40 6.29
CA PRO A 18 -0.01 21.28 5.70
C PRO A 18 0.10 21.33 4.16
N PRO A 19 -0.78 20.60 3.44
CA PRO A 19 -0.86 20.70 2.01
C PRO A 19 -1.13 22.15 1.55
N SER A 20 -0.67 22.53 0.36
CA SER A 20 -0.94 23.87 -0.18
C SER A 20 -2.45 24.12 -0.32
N ALA A 21 -2.87 25.37 -0.14
CA ALA A 21 -4.27 25.76 -0.29
C ALA A 21 -4.80 25.45 -1.72
N GLU A 22 -3.94 25.55 -2.73
CA GLU A 22 -4.26 25.21 -4.12
C GLU A 22 -4.57 23.70 -4.27
N LEU A 23 -3.74 22.83 -3.71
CA LEU A 23 -3.98 21.38 -3.74
C LEU A 23 -5.26 21.00 -2.98
N VAL A 24 -5.53 21.63 -1.84
CA VAL A 24 -6.77 21.43 -1.10
C VAL A 24 -7.98 21.84 -1.94
N ALA A 25 -7.93 23.02 -2.56
CA ALA A 25 -9.00 23.51 -3.42
C ALA A 25 -9.22 22.60 -4.65
N LEU A 26 -8.13 22.10 -5.26
CA LEU A 26 -8.22 21.15 -6.36
C LEU A 26 -8.86 19.83 -5.91
N GLY A 27 -8.42 19.30 -4.77
CA GLY A 27 -9.00 18.09 -4.19
C GLY A 27 -10.50 18.20 -3.89
N ALA A 28 -10.94 19.36 -3.41
CA ALA A 28 -12.36 19.64 -3.14
C ALA A 28 -13.24 19.65 -4.41
N ARG A 29 -12.66 19.86 -5.59
CA ARG A 29 -13.35 19.85 -6.89
C ARG A 29 -13.51 18.46 -7.49
N ILE A 30 -12.82 17.46 -6.96
CA ILE A 30 -12.93 16.07 -7.44
C ILE A 30 -14.32 15.55 -7.07
N PRO A 31 -15.11 15.07 -8.05
CA PRO A 31 -16.42 14.47 -7.77
C PRO A 31 -16.33 13.35 -6.71
N PRO A 32 -17.33 13.20 -5.83
CA PRO A 32 -17.26 12.25 -4.72
C PRO A 32 -17.20 10.77 -5.15
N ASN A 33 -17.66 10.46 -6.36
CA ASN A 33 -17.60 9.13 -6.97
C ASN A 33 -16.28 8.85 -7.69
N VAL A 34 -15.37 9.83 -7.79
CA VAL A 34 -14.03 9.68 -8.38
C VAL A 34 -12.99 9.61 -7.29
N ARG A 35 -12.13 8.61 -7.35
CA ARG A 35 -11.03 8.42 -6.43
C ARG A 35 -9.73 8.30 -7.22
N PHE A 36 -8.86 9.28 -7.04
CA PHE A 36 -7.48 9.20 -7.53
C PHE A 36 -6.60 8.53 -6.49
N GLY A 37 -5.61 7.82 -6.96
CA GLY A 37 -4.58 7.18 -6.16
C GLY A 37 -3.53 6.58 -7.08
N THR A 38 -2.55 5.95 -6.47
CA THR A 38 -1.42 5.35 -7.17
C THR A 38 -1.36 3.84 -6.92
N SER A 39 -0.67 3.09 -7.76
CA SER A 39 -0.53 1.64 -7.62
C SER A 39 0.27 1.23 -6.38
N THR A 40 1.08 2.13 -5.86
CA THR A 40 1.87 1.95 -4.62
C THR A 40 2.02 3.28 -3.90
N TRP A 41 2.41 3.24 -2.64
CA TRP A 41 2.76 4.42 -1.84
C TRP A 41 4.21 4.38 -1.33
N THR A 42 5.03 3.47 -1.85
CA THR A 42 6.40 3.28 -1.36
C THR A 42 7.47 3.87 -2.28
N TYR A 43 7.09 4.72 -3.22
CA TYR A 43 8.00 5.35 -4.17
C TYR A 43 8.81 6.50 -3.53
N ASP A 44 10.12 6.35 -3.49
CA ASP A 44 11.01 7.31 -2.82
C ASP A 44 11.11 8.67 -3.54
N GLY A 45 10.86 8.71 -4.84
CA GLY A 45 10.90 9.93 -5.65
C GLY A 45 9.83 10.98 -5.30
N TRP A 46 8.89 10.66 -4.39
CA TRP A 46 7.86 11.62 -3.95
C TRP A 46 8.28 12.45 -2.73
N ALA A 47 9.53 12.32 -2.28
CA ALA A 47 10.07 13.19 -1.25
C ALA A 47 10.08 14.67 -1.74
N GLY A 48 9.49 15.55 -0.95
CA GLY A 48 9.30 16.96 -1.28
C GLY A 48 7.97 17.30 -1.98
N GLU A 49 7.21 16.28 -2.44
CA GLU A 49 5.90 16.46 -3.08
C GLU A 49 4.76 15.84 -2.26
N VAL A 50 4.79 14.52 -2.08
CA VAL A 50 3.81 13.75 -1.30
C VAL A 50 4.32 13.53 0.11
N TYR A 51 5.61 13.28 0.26
CA TYR A 51 6.29 13.07 1.54
C TYR A 51 7.15 14.28 1.88
N HIS A 52 7.10 14.69 3.15
CA HIS A 52 7.90 15.83 3.63
C HIS A 52 9.41 15.55 3.63
N ARG A 53 9.81 14.28 3.62
CA ARG A 53 11.22 13.85 3.65
C ARG A 53 11.42 12.51 2.96
N PRO A 54 12.64 12.18 2.54
CA PRO A 54 12.97 10.84 2.12
C PRO A 54 12.89 9.85 3.30
N TYR A 55 12.37 8.66 3.03
CA TYR A 55 12.35 7.57 3.99
C TYR A 55 13.58 6.68 3.79
N ARG A 56 14.41 6.53 4.85
CA ARG A 56 15.67 5.76 4.80
C ARG A 56 15.46 4.24 4.84
N SER A 57 14.28 3.78 5.20
CA SER A 57 13.95 2.36 5.29
C SER A 57 12.52 2.10 4.84
N ALA A 58 12.23 0.85 4.49
CA ALA A 58 10.87 0.42 4.20
C ALA A 58 10.00 0.57 5.46
N GLN A 59 9.21 1.62 5.52
CA GLN A 59 8.24 1.90 6.58
C GLN A 59 6.86 2.09 5.93
N PRO A 60 6.28 1.05 5.32
CA PRO A 60 5.11 1.23 4.47
C PRO A 60 3.90 1.80 5.24
N ALA A 61 3.63 1.35 6.45
CA ALA A 61 2.52 1.89 7.24
C ALA A 61 2.71 3.38 7.56
N ARG A 62 3.92 3.80 7.94
CA ARG A 62 4.22 5.21 8.22
C ARG A 62 4.15 6.09 6.98
N ARG A 63 4.62 5.59 5.83
CA ARG A 63 4.46 6.29 4.54
C ARG A 63 2.99 6.42 4.18
N LEU A 64 2.18 5.40 4.48
CA LEU A 64 0.74 5.42 4.21
C LEU A 64 0.02 6.48 5.05
N GLU A 65 0.40 6.69 6.31
CA GLU A 65 -0.12 7.78 7.15
C GLU A 65 0.11 9.17 6.55
N GLU A 66 1.20 9.34 5.82
CA GLU A 66 1.51 10.58 5.13
C GLU A 66 0.82 10.68 3.76
N TYR A 67 0.82 9.58 3.01
CA TYR A 67 0.17 9.47 1.70
C TYR A 67 -1.30 9.90 1.74
N VAL A 68 -2.05 9.45 2.74
CA VAL A 68 -3.48 9.75 2.86
C VAL A 68 -3.80 11.21 3.17
N ARG A 69 -2.80 12.00 3.54
CA ARG A 69 -2.92 13.45 3.78
C ARG A 69 -2.82 14.26 2.50
N TYR A 70 -2.35 13.65 1.41
CA TYR A 70 -2.26 14.33 0.11
C TYR A 70 -3.67 14.55 -0.45
N PRO A 71 -4.10 15.81 -0.69
CA PRO A 71 -5.51 16.14 -0.91
C PRO A 71 -6.17 15.49 -2.11
N LEU A 72 -5.37 15.07 -3.10
CA LEU A 72 -5.88 14.43 -4.31
C LEU A 72 -6.07 12.92 -4.16
N PHE A 73 -5.47 12.28 -3.15
CA PHE A 73 -5.50 10.83 -3.02
C PHE A 73 -6.66 10.38 -2.13
N ARG A 74 -7.54 9.56 -2.69
CA ARG A 74 -8.72 8.98 -2.03
C ARG A 74 -8.78 7.45 -2.14
N THR A 75 -7.71 6.85 -2.66
CA THR A 75 -7.49 5.40 -2.77
C THR A 75 -6.00 5.14 -2.96
N VAL A 76 -5.60 3.88 -2.79
CA VAL A 76 -4.23 3.43 -3.08
C VAL A 76 -4.25 1.97 -3.50
N GLY A 77 -3.29 1.58 -4.34
CA GLY A 77 -3.06 0.19 -4.74
C GLY A 77 -2.12 -0.53 -3.77
N ILE A 78 -2.47 -1.75 -3.38
CA ILE A 78 -1.57 -2.70 -2.72
C ILE A 78 -0.96 -3.58 -3.81
N ASP A 79 -0.03 -3.00 -4.58
CA ASP A 79 0.59 -3.65 -5.74
C ASP A 79 1.47 -4.84 -5.34
N SER A 80 2.12 -4.76 -4.17
CA SER A 80 2.95 -5.84 -3.63
C SER A 80 2.18 -7.15 -3.39
N ALA A 81 0.86 -7.08 -3.21
CA ALA A 81 0.01 -8.26 -3.07
C ALA A 81 0.01 -9.17 -4.32
N PHE A 82 0.41 -8.65 -5.47
CA PHE A 82 0.64 -9.43 -6.68
C PHE A 82 1.73 -10.49 -6.50
N TYR A 83 2.78 -10.16 -5.79
CA TYR A 83 3.93 -11.04 -5.59
C TYR A 83 3.74 -11.98 -4.40
N GLU A 84 3.10 -11.52 -3.35
CA GLU A 84 2.82 -12.27 -2.13
C GLU A 84 1.64 -11.63 -1.38
N PRO A 85 0.64 -12.41 -0.94
CA PRO A 85 -0.44 -11.88 -0.12
C PRO A 85 0.11 -11.27 1.18
N PRO A 86 -0.30 -10.04 1.55
CA PRO A 86 0.12 -9.47 2.82
C PRO A 86 -0.47 -10.24 4.00
N SER A 87 0.33 -10.42 5.05
CA SER A 87 -0.14 -11.06 6.29
C SER A 87 -1.19 -10.21 7.02
N GLU A 88 -1.91 -10.82 7.96
CA GLU A 88 -2.89 -10.09 8.80
C GLU A 88 -2.24 -8.96 9.59
N GLU A 89 -1.02 -9.16 10.10
CA GLU A 89 -0.28 -8.13 10.84
C GLU A 89 0.04 -6.93 9.95
N VAL A 90 0.45 -7.17 8.71
CA VAL A 90 0.73 -6.13 7.73
C VAL A 90 -0.55 -5.38 7.38
N LEU A 91 -1.64 -6.10 7.09
CA LEU A 91 -2.94 -5.52 6.80
C LEU A 91 -3.49 -4.71 7.97
N ALA A 92 -3.37 -5.21 9.20
CA ALA A 92 -3.76 -4.48 10.39
C ALA A 92 -2.92 -3.21 10.61
N ALA A 93 -1.63 -3.24 10.26
CA ALA A 93 -0.79 -2.05 10.31
C ALA A 93 -1.23 -0.99 9.27
N TYR A 94 -1.60 -1.42 8.07
CA TYR A 94 -2.15 -0.53 7.05
C TYR A 94 -3.52 0.03 7.46
N ALA A 95 -4.41 -0.80 8.01
CA ALA A 95 -5.72 -0.35 8.48
C ALA A 95 -5.61 0.76 9.55
N ARG A 96 -4.64 0.65 10.47
CA ARG A 96 -4.40 1.70 11.47
C ARG A 96 -3.86 3.01 10.87
N ALA A 97 -3.20 2.95 9.72
CA ALA A 97 -2.64 4.12 9.03
C ALA A 97 -3.69 4.85 8.16
N LEU A 98 -4.81 4.21 7.86
CA LEU A 98 -5.83 4.72 6.96
C LEU A 98 -6.95 5.44 7.71
N PRO A 99 -7.48 6.55 7.19
CA PRO A 99 -8.69 7.16 7.74
C PRO A 99 -9.91 6.29 7.43
N PRO A 100 -10.97 6.33 8.28
CA PRO A 100 -12.20 5.58 8.06
C PRO A 100 -12.77 5.77 6.65
N GLY A 101 -13.16 4.68 6.00
CA GLY A 101 -13.76 4.71 4.66
C GLY A 101 -12.77 4.97 3.50
N PHE A 102 -11.46 4.93 3.74
CA PHE A 102 -10.46 5.03 2.67
C PHE A 102 -10.27 3.65 2.03
N PRO A 103 -10.75 3.42 0.79
CA PRO A 103 -10.65 2.12 0.14
C PRO A 103 -9.28 1.91 -0.49
N CYS A 104 -8.81 0.66 -0.48
CA CYS A 104 -7.61 0.25 -1.20
C CYS A 104 -7.97 -0.74 -2.30
N VAL A 105 -7.27 -0.65 -3.43
CA VAL A 105 -7.35 -1.62 -4.52
C VAL A 105 -6.18 -2.59 -4.36
N SER A 106 -6.44 -3.90 -4.42
CA SER A 106 -5.38 -4.89 -4.24
C SER A 106 -5.22 -5.74 -5.48
N LYS A 107 -3.99 -5.97 -5.93
CA LYS A 107 -3.73 -7.00 -6.93
C LYS A 107 -3.90 -8.37 -6.29
N VAL A 108 -4.43 -9.30 -7.06
CA VAL A 108 -4.49 -10.71 -6.67
C VAL A 108 -3.13 -11.36 -6.92
N TRP A 109 -2.73 -12.21 -6.00
CA TRP A 109 -1.49 -12.96 -6.07
C TRP A 109 -1.34 -13.68 -7.41
N ASP A 110 -0.23 -13.50 -8.11
CA ASP A 110 0.00 -14.07 -9.44
C ASP A 110 0.07 -15.59 -9.45
N ARG A 111 0.32 -16.23 -8.31
CA ARG A 111 0.13 -17.68 -8.17
C ARG A 111 -1.30 -18.12 -8.49
N ILE A 112 -2.29 -17.24 -8.39
CA ILE A 112 -3.68 -17.54 -8.73
C ILE A 112 -3.98 -17.14 -10.17
N THR A 113 -3.34 -16.08 -10.68
CA THR A 113 -3.68 -15.48 -11.98
C THR A 113 -2.76 -15.89 -13.14
N ALA A 114 -1.57 -16.43 -12.84
CA ALA A 114 -0.65 -16.89 -13.87
C ALA A 114 -0.95 -18.36 -14.26
N ARG A 115 -1.22 -18.62 -15.54
CA ARG A 115 -1.43 -19.97 -16.06
C ARG A 115 -0.15 -20.81 -16.05
N ARG A 116 0.99 -20.15 -16.21
CA ARG A 116 2.34 -20.71 -16.09
C ARG A 116 3.15 -19.78 -15.21
N PHE A 117 4.03 -20.35 -14.41
CA PHE A 117 5.00 -19.55 -13.68
C PHE A 117 5.90 -18.81 -14.69
N THR A 118 6.04 -17.50 -14.48
CA THR A 118 6.87 -16.65 -15.35
C THR A 118 8.35 -16.99 -15.19
N GLN A 119 9.22 -16.36 -16.00
CA GLN A 119 10.68 -16.51 -15.85
C GLN A 119 11.26 -15.67 -14.70
N ASP A 120 10.41 -15.15 -13.82
CA ASP A 120 10.85 -14.40 -12.62
C ASP A 120 11.68 -15.33 -11.71
N PRO A 121 12.88 -14.89 -11.28
CA PRO A 121 13.76 -15.69 -10.42
C PRO A 121 13.12 -16.18 -9.11
N ARG A 122 12.10 -15.51 -8.60
CA ARG A 122 11.36 -15.95 -7.40
C ARG A 122 10.70 -17.33 -7.55
N TRP A 123 10.40 -17.75 -8.78
CA TRP A 123 9.82 -19.05 -9.06
C TRP A 123 10.85 -20.18 -9.11
N GLY A 124 12.16 -19.85 -9.20
CA GLY A 124 13.22 -20.86 -9.20
C GLY A 124 12.95 -21.97 -10.20
N ASN A 125 12.93 -23.23 -9.71
CA ASN A 125 12.69 -24.42 -10.54
C ASN A 125 11.27 -24.52 -11.11
N LEU A 126 10.31 -23.72 -10.66
CA LEU A 126 8.95 -23.69 -11.18
C LEU A 126 8.81 -22.82 -12.43
N ALA A 127 9.80 -21.97 -12.73
CA ALA A 127 9.77 -21.06 -13.87
C ALA A 127 9.44 -21.80 -15.18
N GLY A 128 8.47 -21.28 -15.94
CA GLY A 128 7.98 -21.87 -17.19
C GLY A 128 7.09 -23.10 -17.04
N GLN A 129 6.94 -23.68 -15.86
CA GLN A 129 6.06 -24.80 -15.61
C GLN A 129 4.59 -24.39 -15.56
N ARG A 130 3.68 -25.34 -15.83
CA ARG A 130 2.25 -25.14 -15.61
C ARG A 130 1.98 -24.90 -14.12
N ASN A 131 1.22 -23.88 -13.82
CA ASN A 131 0.82 -23.56 -12.46
C ASN A 131 -0.43 -24.38 -12.06
N PRO A 132 -0.34 -25.28 -11.08
CA PRO A 132 -1.47 -26.09 -10.62
C PRO A 132 -2.50 -25.25 -9.85
N ASP A 133 -2.11 -24.09 -9.33
CA ASP A 133 -2.96 -23.21 -8.53
C ASP A 133 -3.67 -22.15 -9.37
N PHE A 134 -3.56 -22.21 -10.69
CA PHE A 134 -4.25 -21.27 -11.58
C PHE A 134 -5.77 -21.32 -11.38
N LEU A 135 -6.36 -20.18 -11.02
CA LEU A 135 -7.79 -20.02 -10.69
C LEU A 135 -8.26 -20.90 -9.53
N ASN A 136 -7.37 -21.27 -8.62
CA ASN A 136 -7.72 -22.00 -7.41
C ASN A 136 -8.52 -21.11 -6.45
N ALA A 137 -9.84 -21.33 -6.40
CA ALA A 137 -10.77 -20.52 -5.62
C ALA A 137 -10.56 -20.71 -4.10
N ASP A 138 -10.19 -21.90 -3.65
CA ASP A 138 -9.95 -22.14 -2.21
C ASP A 138 -8.66 -21.47 -1.76
N LEU A 139 -7.60 -21.56 -2.56
CA LEU A 139 -6.37 -20.80 -2.29
C LEU A 139 -6.63 -19.29 -2.26
N PHE A 140 -7.45 -18.76 -3.16
CA PHE A 140 -7.83 -17.35 -3.16
C PHE A 140 -8.60 -16.96 -1.89
N LYS A 141 -9.57 -17.78 -1.48
CA LYS A 141 -10.34 -17.54 -0.26
C LYS A 141 -9.46 -17.56 0.99
N ASP A 142 -8.59 -18.55 1.10
CA ASP A 142 -7.82 -18.78 2.32
C ASP A 142 -6.62 -17.83 2.43
N ALA A 143 -5.82 -17.72 1.35
CA ALA A 143 -4.58 -16.96 1.37
C ALA A 143 -4.77 -15.46 1.08
N VAL A 144 -5.82 -15.07 0.36
CA VAL A 144 -6.05 -13.66 0.02
C VAL A 144 -7.25 -13.10 0.78
N LEU A 145 -8.47 -13.60 0.54
CA LEU A 145 -9.66 -12.99 1.12
C LEU A 145 -9.73 -13.14 2.65
N GLY A 146 -9.28 -14.25 3.20
CA GLY A 146 -9.31 -14.51 4.64
C GLY A 146 -8.60 -13.43 5.45
N PRO A 147 -7.31 -13.15 5.22
CA PRO A 147 -6.57 -12.07 5.89
C PRO A 147 -7.23 -10.69 5.74
N TYR A 148 -7.70 -10.34 4.54
CA TYR A 148 -8.42 -9.07 4.31
C TYR A 148 -9.73 -8.99 5.10
N ALA A 149 -10.50 -10.06 5.15
CA ALA A 149 -11.75 -10.10 5.90
C ALA A 149 -11.55 -9.95 7.41
N ARG A 150 -10.43 -10.46 7.95
CA ARG A 150 -10.14 -10.40 9.39
C ARG A 150 -9.47 -9.09 9.81
N ALA A 151 -8.56 -8.54 9.00
CA ALA A 151 -7.69 -7.44 9.41
C ALA A 151 -7.88 -6.14 8.62
N PHE A 152 -8.62 -6.14 7.49
CA PHE A 152 -8.66 -5.01 6.56
C PHE A 152 -10.03 -4.76 5.91
N ARG A 153 -11.09 -5.35 6.44
CA ARG A 153 -12.43 -5.33 5.84
C ARG A 153 -12.91 -3.93 5.46
N ASP A 154 -12.73 -2.96 6.36
CA ASP A 154 -13.26 -1.60 6.20
C ASP A 154 -12.51 -0.77 5.14
N HIS A 155 -11.37 -1.27 4.68
CA HIS A 155 -10.53 -0.66 3.67
C HIS A 155 -10.39 -1.51 2.41
N ALA A 156 -10.89 -2.73 2.41
CA ALA A 156 -10.85 -3.61 1.25
C ALA A 156 -11.77 -3.07 0.15
N GLY A 157 -11.19 -2.65 -0.95
CA GLY A 157 -11.88 -2.25 -2.17
C GLY A 157 -11.87 -3.36 -3.22
N ALA A 158 -11.62 -3.01 -4.47
CA ALA A 158 -11.58 -3.97 -5.56
C ALA A 158 -10.32 -4.85 -5.53
N PHE A 159 -10.48 -6.12 -5.90
CA PHE A 159 -9.37 -7.02 -6.22
C PHE A 159 -9.19 -7.07 -7.74
N VAL A 160 -7.96 -6.82 -8.19
CA VAL A 160 -7.59 -6.81 -9.62
C VAL A 160 -6.91 -8.13 -9.96
N PHE A 161 -7.54 -8.91 -10.81
CA PHE A 161 -6.99 -10.15 -11.37
C PHE A 161 -6.20 -9.79 -12.63
N GLU A 162 -4.87 -9.79 -12.53
CA GLU A 162 -3.97 -9.54 -13.66
C GLU A 162 -3.50 -10.89 -14.20
N PHE A 163 -4.11 -11.33 -15.31
CA PHE A 163 -3.79 -12.61 -15.92
C PHE A 163 -2.52 -12.53 -16.78
N GLN A 164 -1.67 -13.58 -16.66
CA GLN A 164 -0.41 -13.74 -17.39
C GLN A 164 -0.35 -15.10 -18.12
#